data_aeecf4aaef0f91fb3746c6df28eeb893
#
_entry.id   aeecf4aaef0f91fb3746c6df28eeb893
#
_cell.length_a   1.000
_cell.length_b   1.000
_cell.length_c   1.000
_cell.angle_alpha   90.00
_cell.angle_beta   90.00
_cell.angle_gamma   90.00
#
_symmetry.space_group_name_H-M   'P 1'
#
loop_
_entity.id
_entity.type
_entity.pdbx_description
1 polymer ?
#
loop_
_entity_poly.entity_id
_entity_poly.type
_entity_poly.pdbx_seq_one_letter_code
_entity_poly.pdbx_strand_id
1 'polypeptide(L)'
;MLQDEPVSSGPPHPVARKRITVAALVVAILLIVGGSVEAVRGAHGYYVLSPGTAPSITASSSCKPSSGGNLSLPHGKPCVRLVVPAERAHDVEGSLFMVDVLEGPATPSQYVLHKLGLLNFFDEGAVLIPASEILGTTPSSQLNCQSDQAMQGATSSAAVVALQRLGYSVRENYLGAQIDQVEPGSAASRAGLRCNDLVTAVNGAPIHTDTDFVNQIHGLKPGDVMHLTVSRVGAGGTSTSVDLTAHLEGTPAEDGQAAQPSRPFLGVAVESHITFTLPFDVTIDVGEIGGPSAGLALTLGLLDVLSNGQLTGGHRVAATGTINLDGSVGDVGGVAQKAVAVRKAGAQVFLVPPQELGAAKSKAGSMKVYAVSTLQQALDDLQSLGGKVPSPTTGQNG
;
A
#
# COMPACT_ATOMS: atom_id res chain seq x y z
N MET A 1 40.20 -68.73 -54.10
CA MET A 1 39.74 -67.36 -54.29
C MET A 1 38.26 -67.39 -54.09
N LEU A 2 37.82 -67.09 -52.88
CA LEU A 2 36.42 -66.85 -52.50
C LEU A 2 36.28 -65.40 -52.26
N GLN A 3 35.41 -64.73 -53.06
CA GLN A 3 35.10 -63.30 -52.93
C GLN A 3 34.05 -63.13 -51.87
N ASP A 4 34.37 -62.36 -50.80
CA ASP A 4 33.42 -61.90 -49.83
C ASP A 4 32.58 -60.77 -50.46
N GLU A 5 31.27 -60.93 -50.56
CA GLU A 5 30.31 -59.87 -50.86
C GLU A 5 30.03 -59.05 -49.59
N PRO A 6 29.97 -57.71 -49.70
CA PRO A 6 29.61 -56.90 -48.57
C PRO A 6 28.11 -56.90 -48.28
N VAL A 7 27.72 -57.21 -47.06
CA VAL A 7 26.34 -57.16 -46.57
C VAL A 7 25.86 -55.74 -46.58
N SER A 8 24.93 -55.38 -47.47
CA SER A 8 24.22 -54.12 -47.55
C SER A 8 23.27 -53.97 -46.34
N SER A 9 23.61 -53.08 -45.38
CA SER A 9 22.69 -52.70 -44.36
C SER A 9 21.62 -51.72 -44.94
N GLY A 10 20.43 -52.29 -45.22
CA GLY A 10 19.28 -51.50 -45.69
C GLY A 10 18.86 -50.39 -44.69
N PRO A 11 18.23 -49.34 -45.20
CA PRO A 11 17.80 -48.22 -44.32
C PRO A 11 16.79 -48.70 -43.28
N PRO A 12 16.83 -48.13 -42.04
CA PRO A 12 15.95 -48.56 -40.95
C PRO A 12 14.48 -48.36 -41.32
N HIS A 13 13.65 -49.36 -41.02
CA HIS A 13 12.23 -49.42 -41.35
C HIS A 13 11.47 -48.18 -40.92
N PRO A 14 10.56 -47.60 -41.75
CA PRO A 14 9.82 -46.34 -41.47
C PRO A 14 8.91 -46.42 -40.23
N VAL A 15 8.55 -47.61 -39.75
CA VAL A 15 7.75 -47.85 -38.55
C VAL A 15 8.53 -47.54 -37.27
N ALA A 16 9.85 -47.80 -37.23
CA ALA A 16 10.69 -47.51 -36.08
C ALA A 16 10.85 -45.96 -35.87
N ARG A 17 11.02 -45.20 -36.95
CA ARG A 17 11.10 -43.73 -36.91
C ARG A 17 9.81 -43.11 -36.40
N LYS A 18 8.61 -43.55 -36.82
CA LYS A 18 7.32 -43.07 -36.32
C LYS A 18 7.12 -43.34 -34.83
N ARG A 19 7.53 -44.51 -34.33
CA ARG A 19 7.43 -44.86 -32.90
C ARG A 19 8.36 -44.00 -32.02
N ILE A 20 9.57 -43.71 -32.47
CA ILE A 20 10.51 -42.84 -31.76
C ILE A 20 9.99 -41.40 -31.73
N THR A 21 9.39 -40.91 -32.83
CA THR A 21 8.83 -39.54 -32.89
C THR A 21 7.61 -39.42 -31.97
N VAL A 22 6.72 -40.41 -31.91
CA VAL A 22 5.55 -40.43 -31.01
C VAL A 22 6.00 -40.53 -29.55
N ALA A 23 6.96 -41.36 -29.21
CA ALA A 23 7.50 -41.45 -27.85
C ALA A 23 8.15 -40.15 -27.40
N ALA A 24 8.94 -39.51 -28.27
CA ALA A 24 9.55 -38.20 -27.99
C ALA A 24 8.49 -37.10 -27.78
N LEU A 25 7.42 -37.12 -28.58
CA LEU A 25 6.30 -36.17 -28.44
C LEU A 25 5.56 -36.40 -27.11
N VAL A 26 5.29 -37.65 -26.73
CA VAL A 26 4.64 -37.98 -25.45
C VAL A 26 5.51 -37.55 -24.26
N VAL A 27 6.82 -37.80 -24.31
CA VAL A 27 7.75 -37.34 -23.27
C VAL A 27 7.79 -35.85 -23.21
N ALA A 28 7.82 -35.13 -24.34
CA ALA A 28 7.77 -33.66 -24.37
C ALA A 28 6.46 -33.15 -23.78
N ILE A 29 5.32 -33.73 -24.09
CA ILE A 29 4.02 -33.35 -23.50
C ILE A 29 4.02 -33.61 -21.98
N LEU A 30 4.53 -34.75 -21.52
CA LEU A 30 4.63 -35.05 -20.08
C LEU A 30 5.54 -34.06 -19.34
N LEU A 31 6.65 -33.67 -19.95
CA LEU A 31 7.54 -32.64 -19.38
C LEU A 31 6.87 -31.25 -19.33
N ILE A 32 6.13 -30.88 -20.38
CA ILE A 32 5.37 -29.62 -20.41
C ILE A 32 4.26 -29.64 -19.34
N VAL A 33 3.48 -30.69 -19.26
CA VAL A 33 2.40 -30.84 -18.28
C VAL A 33 2.96 -30.92 -16.86
N GLY A 34 3.99 -31.72 -16.62
CA GLY A 34 4.66 -31.83 -15.32
C GLY A 34 5.28 -30.51 -14.90
N GLY A 35 6.00 -29.82 -15.79
CA GLY A 35 6.56 -28.50 -15.54
C GLY A 35 5.50 -27.44 -15.29
N SER A 36 4.34 -27.50 -15.98
CA SER A 36 3.24 -26.58 -15.75
C SER A 36 2.59 -26.77 -14.37
N VAL A 37 2.40 -28.02 -13.93
CA VAL A 37 1.85 -28.33 -12.60
C VAL A 37 2.82 -27.86 -11.50
N GLU A 38 4.11 -28.09 -11.68
CA GLU A 38 5.12 -27.63 -10.71
C GLU A 38 5.20 -26.11 -10.67
N ALA A 39 5.12 -25.43 -11.81
CA ALA A 39 5.09 -23.97 -11.89
C ALA A 39 3.86 -23.38 -11.17
N VAL A 40 2.68 -23.98 -11.34
CA VAL A 40 1.45 -23.56 -10.65
C VAL A 40 1.60 -23.77 -9.14
N ARG A 41 2.04 -24.96 -8.71
CA ARG A 41 2.23 -25.24 -7.27
C ARG A 41 3.28 -24.33 -6.63
N GLY A 42 4.39 -24.13 -7.34
CA GLY A 42 5.48 -23.27 -6.86
C GLY A 42 5.07 -21.81 -6.76
N ALA A 43 4.32 -21.29 -7.73
CA ALA A 43 3.84 -19.91 -7.74
C ALA A 43 2.93 -19.57 -6.54
N HIS A 44 2.08 -20.53 -6.11
CA HIS A 44 1.21 -20.33 -4.93
C HIS A 44 1.95 -20.02 -3.62
N GLY A 45 3.23 -20.35 -3.53
CA GLY A 45 4.07 -20.07 -2.36
C GLY A 45 4.73 -18.68 -2.38
N TYR A 46 4.48 -17.87 -3.43
CA TYR A 46 5.14 -16.57 -3.61
C TYR A 46 4.17 -15.45 -3.95
N TYR A 47 4.53 -14.25 -3.50
CA TYR A 47 4.01 -12.98 -3.97
C TYR A 47 5.06 -12.32 -4.87
N VAL A 48 4.58 -11.58 -5.87
CA VAL A 48 5.45 -10.71 -6.66
C VAL A 48 5.30 -9.28 -6.17
N LEU A 49 6.43 -8.60 -5.97
CA LEU A 49 6.50 -7.17 -5.77
C LEU A 49 7.14 -6.56 -7.02
N SER A 50 6.37 -5.81 -7.78
CA SER A 50 6.78 -5.17 -9.05
C SER A 50 6.66 -3.65 -8.98
N PRO A 51 7.41 -2.92 -9.83
CA PRO A 51 7.16 -1.50 -10.02
C PRO A 51 5.71 -1.23 -10.40
N GLY A 52 5.06 -0.36 -9.66
CA GLY A 52 3.71 0.06 -9.93
C GLY A 52 3.64 1.26 -10.86
N THR A 53 2.78 2.21 -10.53
CA THR A 53 2.57 3.45 -11.26
C THR A 53 3.18 4.64 -10.53
N ALA A 54 3.29 5.76 -11.24
CA ALA A 54 3.67 7.04 -10.66
C ALA A 54 2.63 8.10 -11.05
N PRO A 55 1.46 8.11 -10.36
CA PRO A 55 0.40 9.07 -10.64
C PRO A 55 0.86 10.51 -10.37
N SER A 56 0.54 11.40 -11.32
CA SER A 56 0.74 12.84 -11.12
C SER A 56 -0.32 13.41 -10.20
N ILE A 57 0.10 14.15 -9.18
CA ILE A 57 -0.81 14.84 -8.25
C ILE A 57 -1.25 16.16 -8.89
N THR A 58 -2.56 16.40 -8.96
CA THR A 58 -3.13 17.57 -9.66
C THR A 58 -4.48 17.98 -9.09
N ALA A 59 -4.79 19.27 -9.17
CA ALA A 59 -6.14 19.80 -8.95
C ALA A 59 -7.00 19.84 -10.24
N SER A 60 -6.48 19.35 -11.37
CA SER A 60 -7.17 19.38 -12.64
C SER A 60 -8.43 18.49 -12.66
N SER A 61 -9.55 19.06 -13.09
CA SER A 61 -10.81 18.34 -13.33
C SER A 61 -10.71 17.30 -14.46
N SER A 62 -9.60 17.31 -15.22
CA SER A 62 -9.29 16.30 -16.23
C SER A 62 -8.86 14.96 -15.63
N CYS A 63 -8.48 14.91 -14.35
CA CYS A 63 -8.20 13.68 -13.61
C CYS A 63 -9.54 13.03 -13.23
N LYS A 64 -9.91 11.94 -13.89
CA LYS A 64 -11.22 11.27 -13.77
C LYS A 64 -11.07 9.76 -13.56
N PRO A 65 -12.09 9.09 -12.97
CA PRO A 65 -12.11 7.65 -12.89
C PRO A 65 -11.98 6.98 -14.27
N SER A 66 -11.15 5.94 -14.32
CA SER A 66 -10.97 5.06 -15.49
C SER A 66 -11.64 3.70 -15.26
N SER A 67 -11.70 2.86 -16.29
CA SER A 67 -12.22 1.50 -16.17
C SER A 67 -11.29 0.64 -15.32
N GLY A 68 -11.46 0.60 -14.02
CA GLY A 68 -10.60 -0.15 -13.10
C GLY A 68 -10.36 0.55 -11.77
N GLY A 69 -11.21 1.55 -11.43
CA GLY A 69 -11.20 2.21 -10.12
C GLY A 69 -10.12 3.28 -9.94
N ASN A 70 -9.05 3.25 -10.71
CA ASN A 70 -8.00 4.26 -10.65
C ASN A 70 -8.33 5.51 -11.46
N LEU A 71 -7.68 6.63 -11.11
CA LEU A 71 -7.86 7.89 -11.80
C LEU A 71 -6.87 8.07 -12.95
N SER A 72 -7.30 8.69 -14.04
CA SER A 72 -6.42 9.03 -15.17
C SER A 72 -6.73 10.37 -15.80
N LEU A 73 -5.68 11.03 -16.31
CA LEU A 73 -5.72 12.18 -17.20
C LEU A 73 -6.07 11.74 -18.63
N PRO A 74 -6.40 12.67 -19.55
CA PRO A 74 -6.45 12.38 -20.97
C PRO A 74 -5.20 11.64 -21.45
N HIS A 75 -5.39 10.68 -22.37
CA HIS A 75 -4.35 9.76 -22.86
C HIS A 75 -3.88 8.69 -21.84
N GLY A 76 -4.68 8.40 -20.79
CA GLY A 76 -4.45 7.28 -19.87
C GLY A 76 -3.29 7.45 -18.89
N LYS A 77 -2.78 8.67 -18.70
CA LYS A 77 -1.75 8.92 -17.69
C LYS A 77 -2.36 8.85 -16.28
N PRO A 78 -1.81 8.05 -15.35
CA PRO A 78 -2.35 7.96 -14.00
C PRO A 78 -2.23 9.28 -13.27
N CYS A 79 -3.22 9.62 -12.45
CA CYS A 79 -3.25 10.84 -11.64
C CYS A 79 -3.89 10.60 -10.28
N VAL A 80 -3.60 11.50 -9.35
CA VAL A 80 -4.29 11.70 -8.08
C VAL A 80 -4.94 13.07 -8.12
N ARG A 81 -6.21 13.14 -7.76
CA ARG A 81 -6.96 14.39 -7.80
C ARG A 81 -7.05 15.04 -6.44
N LEU A 82 -6.60 16.29 -6.38
CA LEU A 82 -6.84 17.17 -5.25
C LEU A 82 -8.08 18.02 -5.53
N VAL A 83 -9.06 17.95 -4.63
CA VAL A 83 -10.25 18.80 -4.68
C VAL A 83 -10.15 19.81 -3.55
N VAL A 84 -9.99 21.06 -3.94
CA VAL A 84 -9.91 22.23 -3.05
C VAL A 84 -10.81 23.33 -3.63
N PRO A 85 -11.22 24.35 -2.84
CA PRO A 85 -11.96 25.50 -3.37
C PRO A 85 -11.21 26.15 -4.55
N ALA A 86 -11.92 26.43 -5.64
CA ALA A 86 -11.31 26.90 -6.89
C ALA A 86 -10.51 28.21 -6.73
N GLU A 87 -10.95 29.08 -5.83
CA GLU A 87 -10.30 30.35 -5.49
C GLU A 87 -8.99 30.18 -4.71
N ARG A 88 -8.68 28.96 -4.24
CA ARG A 88 -7.46 28.61 -3.50
C ARG A 88 -6.51 27.75 -4.32
N ALA A 89 -6.97 27.23 -5.44
CA ALA A 89 -6.17 26.38 -6.31
C ALA A 89 -5.29 27.21 -7.24
N HIS A 90 -4.01 26.89 -7.29
CA HIS A 90 -3.05 27.51 -8.22
C HIS A 90 -2.62 26.49 -9.29
N ASP A 91 -2.33 27.00 -10.49
CA ASP A 91 -1.74 26.20 -11.53
C ASP A 91 -0.32 25.79 -11.14
N VAL A 92 0.02 24.53 -11.30
CA VAL A 92 1.29 23.94 -10.86
C VAL A 92 2.32 23.97 -12.00
N GLU A 93 3.49 24.52 -11.75
CA GLU A 93 4.66 24.44 -12.63
C GLU A 93 5.44 23.16 -12.34
N GLY A 94 5.79 22.39 -13.38
CA GLY A 94 6.45 21.09 -13.21
C GLY A 94 5.45 19.96 -12.94
N SER A 95 5.85 18.99 -12.14
CA SER A 95 4.98 17.86 -11.77
C SER A 95 5.41 17.23 -10.46
N LEU A 96 4.46 16.87 -9.64
CA LEU A 96 4.69 16.07 -8.44
C LEU A 96 4.03 14.69 -8.63
N PHE A 97 4.78 13.63 -8.32
CA PHE A 97 4.31 12.26 -8.43
C PHE A 97 4.30 11.59 -7.07
N MET A 98 3.20 10.92 -6.73
CA MET A 98 3.26 9.82 -5.78
C MET A 98 3.69 8.55 -6.52
N VAL A 99 3.97 7.47 -5.80
CA VAL A 99 4.38 6.20 -6.39
C VAL A 99 3.85 5.04 -5.57
N ASP A 100 3.36 4.03 -6.28
CA ASP A 100 2.93 2.76 -5.71
C ASP A 100 3.84 1.60 -6.13
N VAL A 101 3.58 0.44 -5.57
CA VAL A 101 4.10 -0.86 -5.98
C VAL A 101 2.93 -1.78 -6.26
N LEU A 102 3.11 -2.68 -7.20
CA LEU A 102 2.17 -3.76 -7.44
C LEU A 102 2.59 -4.97 -6.61
N GLU A 103 1.70 -5.38 -5.72
CA GLU A 103 1.88 -6.55 -4.88
C GLU A 103 0.73 -7.53 -5.11
N GLY A 104 1.04 -8.79 -5.29
CA GLY A 104 0.02 -9.82 -5.51
C GLY A 104 0.60 -11.22 -5.62
N PRO A 105 -0.28 -12.25 -5.66
CA PRO A 105 0.15 -13.62 -5.87
C PRO A 105 0.95 -13.76 -7.16
N ALA A 106 2.08 -14.46 -7.09
CA ALA A 106 2.92 -14.70 -8.25
C ALA A 106 2.20 -15.57 -9.29
N THR A 107 2.33 -15.22 -10.55
CA THR A 107 1.85 -16.07 -11.66
C THR A 107 2.84 -17.22 -11.92
N PRO A 108 2.38 -18.35 -12.51
CA PRO A 108 3.27 -19.46 -12.89
C PRO A 108 4.41 -19.01 -13.81
N SER A 109 4.17 -18.06 -14.73
CA SER A 109 5.19 -17.50 -15.61
C SER A 109 6.26 -16.72 -14.84
N GLN A 110 5.86 -15.87 -13.90
CA GLN A 110 6.79 -15.12 -13.04
C GLN A 110 7.64 -16.07 -12.20
N TYR A 111 7.04 -17.13 -11.64
CA TYR A 111 7.79 -18.15 -10.90
C TYR A 111 8.85 -18.84 -11.77
N VAL A 112 8.49 -19.26 -12.99
CA VAL A 112 9.44 -19.88 -13.93
C VAL A 112 10.55 -18.91 -14.30
N LEU A 113 10.21 -17.66 -14.64
CA LEU A 113 11.21 -16.63 -14.96
C LEU A 113 12.16 -16.36 -13.78
N HIS A 114 11.64 -16.37 -12.56
CA HIS A 114 12.46 -16.24 -11.35
C HIS A 114 13.45 -17.41 -11.20
N LYS A 115 12.96 -18.66 -11.35
CA LYS A 115 13.82 -19.84 -11.28
C LYS A 115 14.90 -19.88 -12.35
N LEU A 116 14.64 -19.28 -13.50
CA LEU A 116 15.61 -19.13 -14.60
C LEU A 116 16.54 -17.92 -14.44
N GLY A 117 16.34 -17.08 -13.42
CA GLY A 117 17.09 -15.83 -13.23
C GLY A 117 16.73 -14.73 -14.25
N LEU A 118 15.59 -14.86 -14.94
CA LEU A 118 15.17 -13.98 -16.02
C LEU A 118 14.07 -12.98 -15.61
N LEU A 119 13.53 -13.06 -14.38
CA LEU A 119 12.41 -12.22 -13.98
C LEU A 119 12.71 -10.72 -14.16
N ASN A 120 13.86 -10.26 -13.68
CA ASN A 120 14.28 -8.86 -13.81
C ASN A 120 14.54 -8.40 -15.26
N PHE A 121 14.77 -9.33 -16.19
CA PHE A 121 14.93 -9.00 -17.61
C PHE A 121 13.58 -8.67 -18.25
N PHE A 122 12.52 -9.40 -17.89
CA PHE A 122 11.18 -9.20 -18.44
C PHE A 122 10.35 -8.19 -17.64
N ASP A 123 10.59 -8.09 -16.32
CA ASP A 123 9.94 -7.14 -15.41
C ASP A 123 11.01 -6.51 -14.53
N GLU A 124 11.57 -5.40 -15.00
CA GLU A 124 12.68 -4.71 -14.33
C GLU A 124 12.25 -4.23 -12.95
N GLY A 125 12.92 -4.71 -11.92
CA GLY A 125 12.67 -4.39 -10.53
C GLY A 125 11.74 -5.37 -9.83
N ALA A 126 11.12 -6.31 -10.54
CA ALA A 126 10.27 -7.31 -9.92
C ALA A 126 11.08 -8.30 -9.06
N VAL A 127 10.54 -8.63 -7.90
CA VAL A 127 11.07 -9.66 -6.99
C VAL A 127 9.96 -10.60 -6.55
N LEU A 128 10.30 -11.88 -6.33
CA LEU A 128 9.42 -12.82 -5.67
C LEU A 128 9.77 -12.89 -4.20
N ILE A 129 8.76 -12.78 -3.37
CA ILE A 129 8.85 -12.86 -1.90
C ILE A 129 8.01 -14.06 -1.46
N PRO A 130 8.49 -14.91 -0.54
CA PRO A 130 7.67 -15.96 0.03
C PRO A 130 6.35 -15.43 0.58
N ALA A 131 5.23 -16.07 0.24
CA ALA A 131 3.91 -15.64 0.68
C ALA A 131 3.79 -15.56 2.22
N SER A 132 4.54 -16.42 2.93
CA SER A 132 4.61 -16.40 4.40
C SER A 132 5.24 -15.13 4.97
N GLU A 133 6.12 -14.44 4.23
CA GLU A 133 6.72 -13.17 4.65
C GLU A 133 5.75 -11.99 4.49
N ILE A 134 4.82 -12.08 3.53
CA ILE A 134 3.82 -11.03 3.26
C ILE A 134 2.56 -11.25 4.10
N LEU A 135 2.00 -12.46 4.03
CA LEU A 135 0.72 -12.77 4.65
C LEU A 135 0.87 -13.11 6.14
N GLY A 136 1.99 -13.71 6.53
CA GLY A 136 2.10 -14.33 7.86
C GLY A 136 0.93 -15.28 8.09
N THR A 137 0.17 -15.05 9.15
CA THR A 137 -1.09 -15.74 9.47
C THR A 137 -2.33 -14.89 9.17
N THR A 138 -2.15 -13.68 8.62
CA THR A 138 -3.22 -12.70 8.43
C THR A 138 -3.98 -12.98 7.12
N PRO A 139 -5.32 -13.05 7.13
CA PRO A 139 -6.11 -13.17 5.90
C PRO A 139 -5.91 -11.97 4.97
N SER A 140 -5.86 -12.22 3.65
CA SER A 140 -5.67 -11.17 2.64
C SER A 140 -6.74 -10.06 2.69
N SER A 141 -7.99 -10.41 3.03
CA SER A 141 -9.06 -9.43 3.22
C SER A 141 -8.77 -8.44 4.35
N GLN A 142 -8.11 -8.89 5.40
CA GLN A 142 -7.71 -8.03 6.52
C GLN A 142 -6.52 -7.15 6.14
N LEU A 143 -5.54 -7.67 5.40
CA LEU A 143 -4.43 -6.86 4.86
C LEU A 143 -4.94 -5.77 3.94
N ASN A 144 -5.91 -6.06 3.07
CA ASN A 144 -6.53 -5.05 2.21
C ASN A 144 -7.22 -3.96 3.04
N CYS A 145 -8.01 -4.36 4.06
CA CYS A 145 -8.67 -3.40 4.94
C CYS A 145 -7.66 -2.49 5.66
N GLN A 146 -6.58 -3.05 6.21
CA GLN A 146 -5.50 -2.28 6.84
C GLN A 146 -4.82 -1.33 5.86
N SER A 147 -4.61 -1.78 4.62
CA SER A 147 -4.04 -0.96 3.55
C SER A 147 -4.93 0.24 3.21
N ASP A 148 -6.25 0.03 3.15
CA ASP A 148 -7.23 1.09 2.90
C ASP A 148 -7.30 2.09 4.06
N GLN A 149 -7.33 1.60 5.32
CA GLN A 149 -7.26 2.45 6.52
C GLN A 149 -5.98 3.29 6.55
N ALA A 150 -4.84 2.66 6.27
CA ALA A 150 -3.55 3.34 6.25
C ALA A 150 -3.51 4.45 5.18
N MET A 151 -4.14 4.26 4.02
CA MET A 151 -4.26 5.31 3.00
C MET A 151 -5.21 6.43 3.45
N GLN A 152 -6.34 6.10 4.10
CA GLN A 152 -7.23 7.12 4.67
C GLN A 152 -6.51 7.96 5.73
N GLY A 153 -5.74 7.33 6.61
CA GLY A 153 -4.87 8.02 7.57
C GLY A 153 -3.84 8.93 6.89
N ALA A 154 -3.18 8.43 5.83
CA ALA A 154 -2.18 9.18 5.07
C ALA A 154 -2.77 10.40 4.36
N THR A 155 -3.95 10.29 3.75
CA THR A 155 -4.63 11.42 3.09
C THR A 155 -5.07 12.48 4.10
N SER A 156 -5.60 12.05 5.25
CA SER A 156 -5.98 12.94 6.36
C SER A 156 -4.78 13.67 6.95
N SER A 157 -3.70 12.93 7.27
CA SER A 157 -2.46 13.52 7.79
C SER A 157 -1.83 14.47 6.78
N ALA A 158 -1.81 14.13 5.50
CA ALA A 158 -1.30 15.00 4.44
C ALA A 158 -2.06 16.35 4.38
N ALA A 159 -3.40 16.31 4.46
CA ALA A 159 -4.21 17.52 4.48
C ALA A 159 -3.93 18.38 5.71
N VAL A 160 -3.89 17.77 6.90
CA VAL A 160 -3.61 18.46 8.15
C VAL A 160 -2.25 19.12 8.13
N VAL A 161 -1.19 18.37 7.82
CA VAL A 161 0.20 18.85 7.82
C VAL A 161 0.39 19.97 6.79
N ALA A 162 -0.19 19.83 5.58
CA ALA A 162 -0.13 20.87 4.57
C ALA A 162 -0.82 22.17 5.03
N LEU A 163 -2.03 22.07 5.61
CA LEU A 163 -2.78 23.22 6.09
C LEU A 163 -2.10 23.90 7.28
N GLN A 164 -1.61 23.13 8.26
CA GLN A 164 -0.84 23.66 9.38
C GLN A 164 0.44 24.36 8.92
N ARG A 165 1.14 23.79 7.91
CA ARG A 165 2.33 24.42 7.32
C ARG A 165 2.01 25.75 6.64
N LEU A 166 0.80 25.91 6.12
CA LEU A 166 0.28 27.17 5.57
C LEU A 166 -0.29 28.13 6.62
N GLY A 167 -0.25 27.77 7.91
CA GLY A 167 -0.70 28.63 9.03
C GLY A 167 -2.17 28.50 9.38
N TYR A 168 -2.88 27.52 8.83
CA TYR A 168 -4.27 27.26 9.19
C TYR A 168 -4.37 26.44 10.49
N SER A 169 -5.39 26.74 11.29
CA SER A 169 -5.73 25.94 12.46
C SER A 169 -6.59 24.72 12.05
N VAL A 170 -6.23 23.56 12.54
CA VAL A 170 -6.98 22.30 12.33
C VAL A 170 -7.36 21.76 13.70
N ARG A 171 -8.61 21.29 13.86
CA ARG A 171 -9.10 20.70 15.11
C ARG A 171 -9.27 19.20 14.96
N GLU A 172 -8.76 18.44 15.92
CA GLU A 172 -8.95 17.00 16.04
C GLU A 172 -10.28 16.67 16.73
N ASN A 173 -10.96 15.64 16.23
CA ASN A 173 -12.18 15.09 16.81
C ASN A 173 -12.00 13.58 16.95
N TYR A 174 -12.08 13.08 18.16
CA TYR A 174 -11.94 11.67 18.51
C TYR A 174 -13.32 11.02 18.51
N LEU A 175 -13.55 10.04 17.63
CA LEU A 175 -14.87 9.46 17.37
C LEU A 175 -15.07 8.08 17.97
N GLY A 176 -14.02 7.40 18.41
CA GLY A 176 -14.06 6.05 18.94
C GLY A 176 -12.77 5.28 18.76
N ALA A 177 -12.81 3.97 19.03
CA ALA A 177 -11.73 3.04 18.75
C ALA A 177 -12.02 2.28 17.45
N GLN A 178 -11.17 2.47 16.45
CA GLN A 178 -11.25 1.77 15.16
C GLN A 178 -10.57 0.41 15.26
N ILE A 179 -11.21 -0.62 14.74
CA ILE A 179 -10.65 -1.97 14.68
C ILE A 179 -9.75 -2.09 13.47
N ASP A 180 -8.44 -2.28 13.69
CA ASP A 180 -7.45 -2.50 12.63
C ASP A 180 -7.30 -3.98 12.30
N GLN A 181 -7.34 -4.81 13.35
CA GLN A 181 -7.16 -6.24 13.22
C GLN A 181 -8.08 -7.01 14.15
N VAL A 182 -8.62 -8.11 13.64
CA VAL A 182 -9.35 -9.11 14.42
C VAL A 182 -8.59 -10.43 14.31
N GLU A 183 -8.15 -10.95 15.44
CA GLU A 183 -7.45 -12.22 15.51
C GLU A 183 -8.40 -13.38 15.18
N PRO A 184 -8.04 -14.26 14.23
CA PRO A 184 -8.88 -15.41 13.87
C PRO A 184 -9.17 -16.32 15.06
N GLY A 185 -10.44 -16.66 15.28
CA GLY A 185 -10.86 -17.54 16.38
C GLY A 185 -10.89 -16.88 17.75
N SER A 186 -10.59 -15.59 17.88
CA SER A 186 -10.69 -14.82 19.13
C SER A 186 -12.14 -14.54 19.55
N ALA A 187 -12.33 -13.98 20.75
CA ALA A 187 -13.63 -13.51 21.23
C ALA A 187 -14.24 -12.45 20.29
N ALA A 188 -13.43 -11.54 19.76
CA ALA A 188 -13.83 -10.54 18.77
C ALA A 188 -14.33 -11.18 17.48
N SER A 189 -13.58 -12.15 16.95
CA SER A 189 -13.95 -12.89 15.74
C SER A 189 -15.30 -13.60 15.89
N ARG A 190 -15.53 -14.27 17.03
CA ARG A 190 -16.80 -14.96 17.31
C ARG A 190 -17.96 -14.00 17.55
N ALA A 191 -17.68 -12.80 18.09
CA ALA A 191 -18.67 -11.74 18.23
C ALA A 191 -19.06 -11.09 16.90
N GLY A 192 -18.28 -11.32 15.84
CA GLY A 192 -18.53 -10.75 14.51
C GLY A 192 -17.97 -9.35 14.32
N LEU A 193 -16.99 -8.93 15.16
CA LEU A 193 -16.18 -7.74 14.90
C LEU A 193 -15.39 -7.91 13.60
N ARG A 194 -15.15 -6.81 12.92
CA ARG A 194 -14.45 -6.78 11.63
C ARG A 194 -13.45 -5.62 11.61
N CYS A 195 -12.45 -5.73 10.76
CA CYS A 195 -11.62 -4.60 10.42
C CYS A 195 -12.50 -3.44 9.93
N ASN A 196 -12.14 -2.23 10.28
CA ASN A 196 -12.85 -0.98 9.99
C ASN A 196 -14.17 -0.76 10.77
N ASP A 197 -14.49 -1.60 11.75
CA ASP A 197 -15.54 -1.28 12.72
C ASP A 197 -15.07 -0.16 13.65
N LEU A 198 -15.90 0.84 13.86
CA LEU A 198 -15.66 1.91 14.84
C LEU A 198 -16.44 1.62 16.12
N VAL A 199 -15.76 1.27 17.19
CA VAL A 199 -16.39 1.08 18.52
C VAL A 199 -16.69 2.44 19.12
N THR A 200 -17.98 2.71 19.33
CA THR A 200 -18.48 3.99 19.88
C THR A 200 -18.97 3.87 21.31
N ALA A 201 -19.31 2.64 21.78
CA ALA A 201 -19.66 2.40 23.18
C ALA A 201 -19.34 0.97 23.60
N VAL A 202 -19.04 0.79 24.90
CA VAL A 202 -18.86 -0.51 25.58
C VAL A 202 -19.71 -0.53 26.83
N ASN A 203 -20.58 -1.54 26.95
CA ASN A 203 -21.53 -1.68 28.09
C ASN A 203 -22.33 -0.39 28.38
N GLY A 204 -22.63 0.38 27.29
CA GLY A 204 -23.33 1.66 27.38
C GLY A 204 -22.44 2.86 27.73
N ALA A 205 -21.15 2.67 28.06
CA ALA A 205 -20.21 3.75 28.28
C ALA A 205 -19.63 4.23 26.91
N PRO A 206 -19.61 5.52 26.62
CA PRO A 206 -19.07 6.04 25.37
C PRO A 206 -17.55 5.81 25.27
N ILE A 207 -17.08 5.53 24.07
CA ILE A 207 -15.67 5.36 23.70
C ILE A 207 -15.30 6.47 22.74
N HIS A 208 -14.25 7.24 23.07
CA HIS A 208 -13.70 8.29 22.22
C HIS A 208 -12.31 7.94 21.66
N THR A 209 -11.55 7.12 22.40
CA THR A 209 -10.19 6.75 22.07
C THR A 209 -9.96 5.23 22.17
N ASP A 210 -8.88 4.73 21.58
CA ASP A 210 -8.37 3.38 21.78
C ASP A 210 -8.08 3.11 23.26
N THR A 211 -7.53 4.11 23.97
CA THR A 211 -7.22 4.02 25.40
C THR A 211 -8.50 3.84 26.23
N ASP A 212 -9.61 4.52 25.92
CA ASP A 212 -10.90 4.31 26.56
C ASP A 212 -11.36 2.86 26.39
N PHE A 213 -11.25 2.35 25.15
CA PHE A 213 -11.64 0.99 24.81
C PHE A 213 -10.81 -0.06 25.54
N VAL A 214 -9.48 0.08 25.54
CA VAL A 214 -8.56 -0.82 26.25
C VAL A 214 -8.83 -0.80 27.77
N ASN A 215 -9.10 0.36 28.36
CA ASN A 215 -9.43 0.50 29.78
C ASN A 215 -10.75 -0.24 30.13
N GLN A 216 -11.77 -0.20 29.23
CA GLN A 216 -13.00 -0.97 29.43
C GLN A 216 -12.72 -2.48 29.46
N ILE A 217 -11.85 -2.99 28.57
CA ILE A 217 -11.45 -4.40 28.57
C ILE A 217 -10.72 -4.75 29.88
N HIS A 218 -9.75 -3.94 30.28
CA HIS A 218 -8.98 -4.17 31.51
C HIS A 218 -9.82 -4.12 32.80
N GLY A 219 -10.96 -3.47 32.76
CA GLY A 219 -11.92 -3.44 33.88
C GLY A 219 -12.75 -4.73 34.06
N LEU A 220 -12.69 -5.65 33.10
CA LEU A 220 -13.44 -6.90 33.07
C LEU A 220 -12.52 -8.10 33.40
N LYS A 221 -13.12 -9.30 33.44
CA LYS A 221 -12.41 -10.57 33.70
C LYS A 221 -12.63 -11.54 32.53
N PRO A 222 -11.76 -12.52 32.36
CA PRO A 222 -12.04 -13.67 31.50
C PRO A 222 -13.35 -14.33 31.86
N GLY A 223 -14.23 -14.60 30.90
CA GLY A 223 -15.57 -15.11 31.06
C GLY A 223 -16.67 -14.04 31.13
N ASP A 224 -16.32 -12.78 31.37
CA ASP A 224 -17.30 -11.68 31.38
C ASP A 224 -17.85 -11.42 29.94
N VAL A 225 -19.09 -10.95 29.92
CA VAL A 225 -19.79 -10.53 28.69
C VAL A 225 -19.57 -9.05 28.49
N MET A 226 -19.18 -8.70 27.26
CA MET A 226 -18.95 -7.33 26.82
C MET A 226 -19.91 -6.97 25.69
N HIS A 227 -20.74 -5.96 25.90
CA HIS A 227 -21.63 -5.41 24.86
C HIS A 227 -20.94 -4.26 24.16
N LEU A 228 -20.89 -4.34 22.82
CA LEU A 228 -20.23 -3.37 21.96
C LEU A 228 -21.25 -2.71 21.03
N THR A 229 -21.29 -1.39 20.99
CA THR A 229 -21.96 -0.66 19.93
C THR A 229 -20.92 -0.19 18.95
N VAL A 230 -21.03 -0.64 17.70
CA VAL A 230 -20.07 -0.30 16.62
C VAL A 230 -20.79 0.42 15.49
N SER A 231 -20.12 1.41 14.92
CA SER A 231 -20.50 2.02 13.65
C SER A 231 -19.77 1.28 12.53
N ARG A 232 -20.52 0.62 11.64
CA ARG A 232 -19.99 -0.19 10.54
C ARG A 232 -20.33 0.43 9.19
N VAL A 233 -19.32 0.66 8.36
CA VAL A 233 -19.52 1.13 6.99
C VAL A 233 -19.89 -0.05 6.10
N GLY A 234 -21.07 0.01 5.48
CA GLY A 234 -21.56 -0.98 4.54
C GLY A 234 -21.15 -0.70 3.09
N ALA A 235 -21.52 -1.62 2.20
CA ALA A 235 -21.38 -1.42 0.76
C ALA A 235 -22.12 -0.14 0.32
N GLY A 236 -21.39 0.80 -0.31
CA GLY A 236 -21.93 2.11 -0.71
C GLY A 236 -21.67 3.25 0.27
N GLY A 237 -20.82 3.05 1.30
CA GLY A 237 -20.33 4.11 2.18
C GLY A 237 -21.31 4.54 3.27
N THR A 238 -22.46 3.85 3.43
CA THR A 238 -23.43 4.17 4.48
C THR A 238 -23.01 3.53 5.80
N SER A 239 -22.92 4.33 6.85
CA SER A 239 -22.62 3.84 8.21
C SER A 239 -23.89 3.38 8.91
N THR A 240 -23.85 2.23 9.56
CA THR A 240 -24.94 1.64 10.33
C THR A 240 -24.45 1.29 11.74
N SER A 241 -25.32 1.51 12.74
CA SER A 241 -25.04 1.05 14.11
C SER A 241 -25.34 -0.44 14.24
N VAL A 242 -24.41 -1.20 14.82
CA VAL A 242 -24.51 -2.65 15.06
C VAL A 242 -24.17 -2.93 16.52
N ASP A 243 -25.03 -3.65 17.22
CA ASP A 243 -24.74 -4.13 18.56
C ASP A 243 -24.19 -5.55 18.50
N LEU A 244 -23.05 -5.76 19.16
CA LEU A 244 -22.35 -7.02 19.22
C LEU A 244 -22.14 -7.45 20.68
N THR A 245 -22.03 -8.76 20.90
CA THR A 245 -21.77 -9.33 22.22
C THR A 245 -20.54 -10.23 22.14
N ALA A 246 -19.52 -9.91 22.93
CA ALA A 246 -18.29 -10.68 23.04
C ALA A 246 -18.19 -11.33 24.44
N HIS A 247 -17.67 -12.55 24.47
CA HIS A 247 -17.33 -13.26 25.72
C HIS A 247 -15.81 -13.23 25.84
N LEU A 248 -15.30 -12.46 26.81
CA LEU A 248 -13.85 -12.29 26.99
C LEU A 248 -13.18 -13.59 27.41
N GLU A 249 -11.98 -13.81 26.92
CA GLU A 249 -11.14 -14.95 27.23
C GLU A 249 -9.93 -14.53 28.06
N GLY A 250 -9.17 -15.51 28.56
CA GLY A 250 -7.83 -15.23 29.09
C GLY A 250 -6.83 -15.02 27.96
N THR A 251 -5.85 -14.14 28.16
CA THR A 251 -4.81 -13.87 27.16
C THR A 251 -4.07 -15.17 26.80
N PRO A 252 -4.06 -15.57 25.52
CA PRO A 252 -3.36 -16.77 25.06
C PRO A 252 -1.84 -16.64 25.20
N ALA A 253 -1.10 -17.74 25.00
CA ALA A 253 0.33 -17.68 24.81
C ALA A 253 0.62 -17.18 23.39
N GLU A 254 1.48 -16.20 23.27
CA GLU A 254 1.99 -15.70 22.01
C GLU A 254 3.51 -15.91 21.93
N ASP A 255 4.11 -15.70 20.77
CA ASP A 255 5.52 -15.92 20.52
C ASP A 255 6.43 -15.30 21.59
N GLY A 256 7.00 -16.16 22.43
CA GLY A 256 7.91 -15.78 23.53
C GLY A 256 7.24 -15.28 24.82
N GLN A 257 5.89 -15.19 24.88
CA GLN A 257 5.15 -14.81 26.09
C GLN A 257 4.24 -15.95 26.58
N ALA A 258 4.28 -16.22 27.88
CA ALA A 258 3.40 -17.23 28.49
C ALA A 258 1.95 -16.72 28.53
N ALA A 259 1.00 -17.65 28.39
CA ALA A 259 -0.42 -17.36 28.56
C ALA A 259 -0.70 -16.67 29.91
N GLN A 260 -1.61 -15.69 29.91
CA GLN A 260 -2.08 -14.99 31.10
C GLN A 260 -3.60 -15.23 31.28
N PRO A 261 -4.00 -16.39 31.78
CA PRO A 261 -5.42 -16.76 31.84
C PRO A 261 -6.30 -15.84 32.70
N SER A 262 -5.70 -15.04 33.59
CA SER A 262 -6.40 -14.07 34.46
C SER A 262 -6.53 -12.68 33.80
N ARG A 263 -5.86 -12.40 32.70
CA ARG A 263 -5.97 -11.14 32.00
C ARG A 263 -7.02 -11.23 30.88
N PRO A 264 -8.02 -10.33 30.88
CA PRO A 264 -9.05 -10.35 29.85
C PRO A 264 -8.46 -10.07 28.46
N PHE A 265 -8.97 -10.79 27.48
CA PHE A 265 -8.53 -10.71 26.10
C PHE A 265 -9.71 -10.75 25.14
N LEU A 266 -9.75 -9.81 24.20
CA LEU A 266 -10.77 -9.73 23.15
C LEU A 266 -10.23 -10.23 21.79
N GLY A 267 -8.95 -10.02 21.50
CA GLY A 267 -8.27 -10.42 20.27
C GLY A 267 -8.48 -9.42 19.12
N VAL A 268 -8.15 -8.15 19.38
CA VAL A 268 -8.16 -7.07 18.39
C VAL A 268 -6.92 -6.19 18.53
N ALA A 269 -6.46 -5.62 17.40
CA ALA A 269 -5.66 -4.41 17.38
C ALA A 269 -6.58 -3.23 17.08
N VAL A 270 -6.34 -2.12 17.77
CA VAL A 270 -7.17 -0.91 17.66
C VAL A 270 -6.33 0.35 17.65
N GLU A 271 -6.86 1.38 17.01
CA GLU A 271 -6.33 2.74 17.09
C GLU A 271 -7.46 3.75 17.35
N SER A 272 -7.12 4.96 17.79
CA SER A 272 -8.10 6.03 17.90
C SER A 272 -8.51 6.53 16.52
N HIS A 273 -9.81 6.50 16.23
CA HIS A 273 -10.32 7.10 14.99
C HIS A 273 -10.42 8.62 15.14
N ILE A 274 -9.49 9.31 14.49
CA ILE A 274 -9.38 10.77 14.53
C ILE A 274 -9.87 11.35 13.21
N THR A 275 -10.81 12.28 13.28
CA THR A 275 -11.21 13.11 12.14
C THR A 275 -10.78 14.55 12.39
N PHE A 276 -10.70 15.34 11.32
CA PHE A 276 -10.19 16.70 11.40
C PHE A 276 -11.23 17.69 10.88
N THR A 277 -11.48 18.75 11.65
CA THR A 277 -12.22 19.90 11.15
C THR A 277 -11.25 20.84 10.48
N LEU A 278 -11.34 20.89 9.15
CA LEU A 278 -10.50 21.73 8.29
C LEU A 278 -11.15 23.11 8.09
N PRO A 279 -10.35 24.17 7.80
CA PRO A 279 -10.86 25.53 7.57
C PRO A 279 -11.66 25.68 6.28
N PHE A 280 -11.51 24.75 5.34
CA PHE A 280 -12.26 24.60 4.09
C PHE A 280 -12.16 23.15 3.60
N ASP A 281 -13.03 22.79 2.65
CA ASP A 281 -13.07 21.42 2.13
C ASP A 281 -11.80 21.07 1.34
N VAL A 282 -11.16 19.99 1.75
CA VAL A 282 -10.03 19.36 1.06
C VAL A 282 -10.34 17.89 0.89
N THR A 283 -10.31 17.41 -0.34
CA THR A 283 -10.42 15.97 -0.64
C THR A 283 -9.24 15.53 -1.48
N ILE A 284 -8.64 14.42 -1.09
CA ILE A 284 -7.56 13.75 -1.83
C ILE A 284 -8.13 12.43 -2.37
N ASP A 285 -8.31 12.36 -3.69
CA ASP A 285 -8.85 11.19 -4.37
C ASP A 285 -7.69 10.44 -5.03
N VAL A 286 -7.33 9.31 -4.44
CA VAL A 286 -6.21 8.44 -4.86
C VAL A 286 -6.69 7.22 -5.67
N GLY A 287 -8.01 7.08 -5.90
CA GLY A 287 -8.59 5.88 -6.49
C GLY A 287 -8.46 4.67 -5.57
N GLU A 288 -8.11 3.51 -6.12
CA GLU A 288 -7.97 2.25 -5.38
C GLU A 288 -6.54 1.98 -4.86
N ILE A 289 -5.72 3.01 -4.72
CA ILE A 289 -4.35 2.86 -4.19
C ILE A 289 -4.41 2.82 -2.68
N GLY A 290 -3.83 1.77 -2.08
CA GLY A 290 -3.75 1.58 -0.63
C GLY A 290 -2.35 1.84 -0.06
N GLY A 291 -2.28 1.81 1.28
CA GLY A 291 -1.04 1.96 2.05
C GLY A 291 -0.62 3.40 2.34
N PRO A 292 0.14 3.64 3.42
CA PRO A 292 0.40 4.99 3.93
C PRO A 292 1.56 5.72 3.22
N SER A 293 2.25 5.06 2.29
CA SER A 293 3.55 5.51 1.73
C SER A 293 3.47 6.75 0.83
N ALA A 294 2.24 7.24 0.53
CA ALA A 294 2.01 8.42 -0.28
C ALA A 294 1.98 9.74 0.52
N GLY A 295 1.98 9.67 1.85
CA GLY A 295 1.74 10.82 2.73
C GLY A 295 2.60 12.04 2.42
N LEU A 296 3.93 11.87 2.29
CA LEU A 296 4.83 12.95 1.91
C LEU A 296 4.48 13.56 0.55
N ALA A 297 4.24 12.73 -0.47
CA ALA A 297 3.93 13.22 -1.82
C ALA A 297 2.62 14.01 -1.84
N LEU A 298 1.59 13.52 -1.14
CA LEU A 298 0.28 14.18 -1.04
C LEU A 298 0.38 15.51 -0.28
N THR A 299 1.16 15.57 0.80
CA THR A 299 1.44 16.81 1.54
C THR A 299 2.09 17.86 0.65
N LEU A 300 3.15 17.46 -0.09
CA LEU A 300 3.83 18.37 -1.02
C LEU A 300 2.90 18.82 -2.15
N GLY A 301 2.06 17.92 -2.67
CA GLY A 301 1.08 18.24 -3.71
C GLY A 301 0.04 19.26 -3.25
N LEU A 302 -0.49 19.10 -2.04
CA LEU A 302 -1.41 20.09 -1.45
C LEU A 302 -0.72 21.42 -1.21
N LEU A 303 0.50 21.44 -0.69
CA LEU A 303 1.27 22.65 -0.51
C LEU A 303 1.50 23.38 -1.83
N ASP A 304 1.82 22.63 -2.90
CA ASP A 304 2.04 23.22 -4.23
C ASP A 304 0.76 23.86 -4.77
N VAL A 305 -0.35 23.12 -4.75
CA VAL A 305 -1.66 23.60 -5.25
C VAL A 305 -2.21 24.77 -4.42
N LEU A 306 -2.05 24.74 -3.08
CA LEU A 306 -2.62 25.75 -2.18
C LEU A 306 -1.72 26.99 -1.96
N SER A 307 -0.49 26.98 -2.50
CA SER A 307 0.42 28.12 -2.39
C SER A 307 0.51 28.91 -3.70
N ASN A 308 1.57 28.73 -4.46
CA ASN A 308 1.81 29.46 -5.70
C ASN A 308 2.07 28.57 -6.92
N GLY A 309 1.95 27.25 -6.75
CA GLY A 309 2.18 26.25 -7.81
C GLY A 309 3.63 26.12 -8.27
N GLN A 310 4.60 26.61 -7.52
CA GLN A 310 6.01 26.66 -7.91
C GLN A 310 6.94 25.91 -6.96
N LEU A 311 6.38 25.00 -6.15
CA LEU A 311 7.14 24.25 -5.15
C LEU A 311 8.23 23.37 -5.75
N THR A 312 8.00 22.82 -6.95
CA THR A 312 8.95 21.93 -7.62
C THR A 312 10.04 22.68 -8.40
N GLY A 313 9.96 24.01 -8.55
CA GLY A 313 10.88 24.79 -9.39
C GLY A 313 10.84 24.38 -10.88
N GLY A 314 9.70 23.89 -11.36
CA GLY A 314 9.50 23.40 -12.73
C GLY A 314 10.05 21.98 -12.97
N HIS A 315 10.60 21.33 -11.93
CA HIS A 315 11.10 19.96 -12.04
C HIS A 315 9.97 18.93 -11.95
N ARG A 316 10.29 17.72 -12.42
CA ARG A 316 9.45 16.54 -12.24
C ARG A 316 9.96 15.79 -11.02
N VAL A 317 9.27 15.99 -9.90
CA VAL A 317 9.62 15.48 -8.57
C VAL A 317 8.73 14.31 -8.22
N ALA A 318 9.29 13.24 -7.70
CA ALA A 318 8.56 12.15 -7.06
C ALA A 318 8.89 12.12 -5.57
N ALA A 319 7.95 11.69 -4.75
CA ALA A 319 8.18 11.49 -3.32
C ALA A 319 7.51 10.21 -2.82
N THR A 320 8.11 9.59 -1.81
CA THR A 320 7.52 8.50 -1.04
C THR A 320 7.94 8.65 0.43
N GLY A 321 7.11 8.17 1.32
CA GLY A 321 7.28 8.27 2.76
C GLY A 321 5.92 8.42 3.43
N THR A 322 5.75 7.88 4.63
CA THR A 322 4.60 8.27 5.46
C THR A 322 4.77 9.71 5.91
N ILE A 323 3.70 10.36 6.35
CA ILE A 323 3.74 11.67 6.98
C ILE A 323 3.01 11.62 8.31
N ASN A 324 3.68 11.98 9.39
CA ASN A 324 3.08 12.11 10.71
C ASN A 324 2.61 13.54 10.92
N LEU A 325 1.69 13.75 11.88
CA LEU A 325 1.12 15.07 12.17
C LEU A 325 2.16 16.11 12.63
N ASP A 326 3.31 15.66 13.16
CA ASP A 326 4.46 16.51 13.50
C ASP A 326 5.35 16.88 12.31
N GLY A 327 5.01 16.40 11.11
CA GLY A 327 5.78 16.60 9.89
C GLY A 327 6.97 15.67 9.71
N SER A 328 7.16 14.66 10.57
CA SER A 328 8.18 13.63 10.38
C SER A 328 7.79 12.68 9.25
N VAL A 329 8.80 12.21 8.52
CA VAL A 329 8.66 11.28 7.39
C VAL A 329 9.15 9.91 7.82
N GLY A 330 8.26 8.91 7.73
CA GLY A 330 8.59 7.53 8.12
C GLY A 330 8.90 6.64 6.93
N ASP A 331 9.48 5.48 7.26
CA ASP A 331 9.97 4.48 6.32
C ASP A 331 8.83 3.80 5.55
N VAL A 332 9.17 3.25 4.38
CA VAL A 332 8.22 2.58 3.49
C VAL A 332 8.86 1.40 2.76
N GLY A 333 8.06 0.43 2.36
CA GLY A 333 8.54 -0.72 1.59
C GLY A 333 8.65 -0.46 0.08
N GLY A 334 9.38 -1.36 -0.59
CA GLY A 334 9.39 -1.44 -2.06
C GLY A 334 10.09 -0.28 -2.77
N VAL A 335 11.01 0.43 -2.13
CA VAL A 335 11.58 1.67 -2.68
C VAL A 335 12.46 1.43 -3.92
N ALA A 336 13.08 0.26 -4.04
CA ALA A 336 13.76 -0.11 -5.28
C ALA A 336 12.79 -0.20 -6.47
N GLN A 337 11.62 -0.80 -6.28
CA GLN A 337 10.55 -0.90 -7.27
C GLN A 337 9.97 0.48 -7.58
N LYS A 338 9.71 1.27 -6.54
CA LYS A 338 9.25 2.66 -6.67
C LYS A 338 10.23 3.51 -7.49
N ALA A 339 11.54 3.38 -7.26
CA ALA A 339 12.55 4.09 -8.02
C ALA A 339 12.52 3.73 -9.52
N VAL A 340 12.26 2.46 -9.87
CA VAL A 340 12.05 2.05 -11.27
C VAL A 340 10.80 2.71 -11.85
N ALA A 341 9.68 2.70 -11.11
CA ALA A 341 8.41 3.28 -11.56
C ALA A 341 8.53 4.78 -11.83
N VAL A 342 9.05 5.56 -10.88
CA VAL A 342 9.19 7.02 -11.03
C VAL A 342 10.23 7.40 -12.09
N ARG A 343 11.31 6.63 -12.25
CA ARG A 343 12.27 6.81 -13.34
C ARG A 343 11.63 6.59 -14.71
N LYS A 344 10.83 5.52 -14.86
CA LYS A 344 10.06 5.24 -16.09
C LYS A 344 9.03 6.33 -16.38
N ALA A 345 8.41 6.92 -15.35
CA ALA A 345 7.53 8.08 -15.48
C ALA A 345 8.30 9.36 -15.83
N GLY A 346 9.64 9.31 -15.74
CA GLY A 346 10.59 10.38 -16.10
C GLY A 346 10.74 11.43 -15.00
N ALA A 347 10.59 11.07 -13.73
CA ALA A 347 11.00 11.93 -12.64
C ALA A 347 12.50 12.30 -12.73
N GLN A 348 12.82 13.51 -12.34
CA GLN A 348 14.19 14.05 -12.30
C GLN A 348 14.74 14.00 -10.88
N VAL A 349 13.85 14.05 -9.91
CA VAL A 349 14.13 14.07 -8.47
C VAL A 349 13.24 13.04 -7.77
N PHE A 350 13.80 12.33 -6.80
CA PHE A 350 13.05 11.41 -5.95
C PHE A 350 13.40 11.64 -4.47
N LEU A 351 12.40 12.00 -3.67
CA LEU A 351 12.51 12.20 -2.23
C LEU A 351 12.10 10.90 -1.53
N VAL A 352 12.96 10.39 -0.66
CA VAL A 352 12.77 9.10 0.03
C VAL A 352 13.17 9.20 1.50
N PRO A 353 12.66 8.34 2.40
CA PRO A 353 13.17 8.27 3.78
C PRO A 353 14.66 7.88 3.79
N PRO A 354 15.42 8.28 4.85
CA PRO A 354 16.86 8.07 4.90
C PRO A 354 17.31 6.60 4.79
N GLN A 355 16.58 5.68 5.42
CA GLN A 355 16.87 4.26 5.41
C GLN A 355 16.76 3.66 3.99
N GLU A 356 15.91 4.26 3.15
CA GLU A 356 15.60 3.79 1.80
C GLU A 356 16.52 4.38 0.72
N LEU A 357 17.40 5.32 1.08
CA LEU A 357 18.27 6.01 0.14
C LEU A 357 19.12 5.05 -0.72
N GLY A 358 19.66 4.01 -0.10
CA GLY A 358 20.49 3.01 -0.79
C GLY A 358 19.69 2.22 -1.83
N ALA A 359 18.49 1.75 -1.45
CA ALA A 359 17.59 1.02 -2.32
C ALA A 359 17.14 1.89 -3.52
N ALA A 360 16.74 3.15 -3.26
CA ALA A 360 16.36 4.10 -4.31
C ALA A 360 17.51 4.38 -5.29
N LYS A 361 18.70 4.71 -4.79
CA LYS A 361 19.89 5.00 -5.62
C LYS A 361 20.29 3.84 -6.52
N SER A 362 20.12 2.60 -6.06
CA SER A 362 20.46 1.41 -6.85
C SER A 362 19.67 1.30 -8.17
N LYS A 363 18.50 1.96 -8.27
CA LYS A 363 17.58 1.91 -9.42
C LYS A 363 17.29 3.27 -10.05
N ALA A 364 17.86 4.33 -9.50
CA ALA A 364 17.57 5.72 -9.91
C ALA A 364 18.08 6.08 -11.32
N GLY A 365 19.11 5.41 -11.84
CA GLY A 365 19.77 5.83 -13.09
C GLY A 365 20.36 7.24 -12.95
N SER A 366 19.93 8.18 -13.79
CA SER A 366 20.36 9.60 -13.76
C SER A 366 19.50 10.48 -12.84
N MET A 367 18.42 9.94 -12.25
CA MET A 367 17.53 10.66 -11.34
C MET A 367 18.26 11.00 -10.03
N LYS A 368 18.12 12.25 -9.57
CA LYS A 368 18.67 12.65 -8.26
C LYS A 368 17.81 12.11 -7.13
N VAL A 369 18.42 11.52 -6.10
CA VAL A 369 17.72 10.97 -4.94
C VAL A 369 18.17 11.70 -3.67
N TYR A 370 17.21 12.23 -2.93
CA TYR A 370 17.42 12.93 -1.68
C TYR A 370 16.79 12.15 -0.53
N ALA A 371 17.50 12.11 0.61
CA ALA A 371 17.00 11.51 1.84
C ALA A 371 16.32 12.58 2.68
N VAL A 372 15.05 12.36 3.03
CA VAL A 372 14.25 13.33 3.80
C VAL A 372 13.58 12.64 4.99
N SER A 373 13.88 13.13 6.20
CA SER A 373 13.30 12.65 7.45
C SER A 373 12.15 13.52 7.97
N THR A 374 11.97 14.71 7.37
CA THR A 374 10.90 15.65 7.74
C THR A 374 10.39 16.38 6.50
N LEU A 375 9.16 16.89 6.58
CA LEU A 375 8.60 17.80 5.58
C LEU A 375 9.51 19.03 5.37
N GLN A 376 10.05 19.62 6.46
CA GLN A 376 10.93 20.77 6.33
C GLN A 376 12.17 20.47 5.49
N GLN A 377 12.81 19.31 5.71
CA GLN A 377 13.95 18.90 4.90
C GLN A 377 13.58 18.72 3.42
N ALA A 378 12.40 18.12 3.13
CA ALA A 378 11.91 18.00 1.75
C ALA A 378 11.72 19.37 1.09
N LEU A 379 11.18 20.34 1.83
CA LEU A 379 11.00 21.73 1.37
C LEU A 379 12.34 22.43 1.12
N ASP A 380 13.32 22.25 2.00
CA ASP A 380 14.66 22.83 1.86
C ASP A 380 15.38 22.28 0.62
N ASP A 381 15.26 20.95 0.38
CA ASP A 381 15.80 20.31 -0.81
C ASP A 381 15.14 20.85 -2.08
N LEU A 382 13.80 21.00 -2.10
CA LEU A 382 13.09 21.58 -3.24
C LEU A 382 13.47 23.04 -3.47
N GLN A 383 13.65 23.84 -2.39
CA GLN A 383 14.12 25.21 -2.48
C GLN A 383 15.51 25.30 -3.10
N SER A 384 16.41 24.38 -2.76
CA SER A 384 17.76 24.29 -3.36
C SER A 384 17.75 24.00 -4.85
N LEU A 385 16.66 23.40 -5.36
CA LEU A 385 16.40 23.11 -6.76
C LEU A 385 15.66 24.26 -7.50
N GLY A 386 15.41 25.38 -6.83
CA GLY A 386 14.73 26.55 -7.39
C GLY A 386 13.22 26.60 -7.09
N GLY A 387 12.72 25.68 -6.27
CA GLY A 387 11.34 25.70 -5.80
C GLY A 387 11.04 26.87 -4.89
N LYS A 388 9.81 27.36 -4.92
CA LYS A 388 9.33 28.43 -4.02
C LYS A 388 8.54 27.80 -2.88
N VAL A 389 9.17 27.73 -1.72
CA VAL A 389 8.56 27.17 -0.50
C VAL A 389 7.62 28.22 0.11
N PRO A 390 6.36 27.84 0.41
CA PRO A 390 5.42 28.73 1.06
C PRO A 390 5.88 29.08 2.47
N SER A 391 5.88 30.38 2.79
CA SER A 391 6.02 30.84 4.18
C SER A 391 4.70 30.65 4.91
N PRO A 392 4.70 30.33 6.22
CA PRO A 392 3.47 30.33 7.01
C PRO A 392 2.80 31.70 6.90
N THR A 393 1.56 31.74 6.46
CA THR A 393 0.76 32.97 6.48
C THR A 393 0.44 33.28 7.93
N THR A 394 1.07 34.30 8.50
CA THR A 394 0.72 34.83 9.81
C THR A 394 -0.71 35.39 9.73
N GLY A 395 -1.69 34.66 10.27
CA GLY A 395 -3.01 35.15 10.60
C GLY A 395 -4.00 35.29 9.43
N GLN A 396 -4.47 34.19 8.89
CA GLN A 396 -5.80 34.14 8.26
C GLN A 396 -6.72 33.28 9.15
N ASN A 397 -7.10 33.82 10.29
CA ASN A 397 -8.28 33.39 11.02
C ASN A 397 -9.48 34.06 10.31
N GLY A 398 -10.20 33.28 9.49
CA GLY A 398 -11.46 33.69 8.87
C GLY A 398 -12.50 32.59 9.11
#